data_eb903a9981a80a1cf8d6e99d7c7864f2
#
_entry.id   eb903a9981a80a1cf8d6e99d7c7864f2
#
_cell.length_a   1.000
_cell.length_b   1.000
_cell.length_c   1.000
_cell.angle_alpha   90.00
_cell.angle_beta   90.00
_cell.angle_gamma   90.00
#
_symmetry.space_group_name_H-M   'P 1'
#
loop_
_entity.id
_entity.type
_entity.pdbx_description
1 polymer ?
#
loop_
_entity_poly.entity_id
_entity_poly.type
_entity_poly.pdbx_seq_one_letter_code
_entity_poly.pdbx_strand_id
1 'polypeptide(L)'
;MREVGAFQTSQSRRRYWLVVGALVVAALLFTAGLLSWGNPMEFGTRGYWLIAQRRMNSVIAMAVVAVCQAVATVAFQTVTNNRIITPSIMGFESLYVAIHTSTVYFLGAAGLNNARTLEMFVVQLVLMVGLSLILYTWL
;
A
#
# COMPACT_ATOMS: atom_id res chain seq x y z
N MET A 1 -27.71 -26.12 14.66
CA MET A 1 -26.53 -25.52 14.09
C MET A 1 -26.40 -24.13 14.71
N ARG A 2 -25.37 -23.88 15.56
CA ARG A 2 -25.11 -22.53 16.07
C ARG A 2 -24.47 -21.73 14.94
N GLU A 3 -25.14 -20.68 14.51
CA GLU A 3 -24.50 -19.69 13.65
C GLU A 3 -23.32 -19.08 14.42
N VAL A 4 -22.12 -19.44 14.00
CA VAL A 4 -20.89 -18.83 14.53
C VAL A 4 -20.78 -17.45 13.88
N GLY A 5 -21.49 -16.48 14.45
CA GLY A 5 -21.34 -15.08 14.07
C GLY A 5 -19.90 -14.65 14.32
N ALA A 6 -19.35 -13.79 13.46
CA ALA A 6 -17.98 -13.26 13.55
C ALA A 6 -17.68 -12.61 14.91
N PHE A 7 -18.68 -12.31 15.73
CA PHE A 7 -18.56 -11.72 17.05
C PHE A 7 -19.28 -12.57 18.10
N GLN A 8 -18.53 -13.06 19.09
CA GLN A 8 -19.07 -13.89 20.17
C GLN A 8 -19.96 -13.11 21.17
N THR A 9 -19.82 -11.78 21.24
CA THR A 9 -20.55 -10.93 22.21
C THR A 9 -20.86 -9.57 21.59
N SER A 10 -22.01 -8.97 21.95
CA SER A 10 -22.39 -7.63 21.52
C SER A 10 -21.36 -6.56 21.92
N GLN A 11 -20.69 -6.75 23.05
CA GLN A 11 -19.62 -5.88 23.52
C GLN A 11 -18.37 -5.94 22.66
N SER A 12 -17.99 -7.11 22.13
CA SER A 12 -16.86 -7.26 21.21
C SER A 12 -17.15 -6.59 19.86
N ARG A 13 -18.38 -6.71 19.38
CA ARG A 13 -18.86 -6.01 18.20
C ARG A 13 -18.80 -4.49 18.35
N ARG A 14 -19.25 -3.95 19.50
CA ARG A 14 -19.20 -2.51 19.78
C ARG A 14 -17.76 -1.99 19.84
N ARG A 15 -16.85 -2.71 20.51
CA ARG A 15 -15.42 -2.35 20.56
C ARG A 15 -14.79 -2.36 19.18
N TYR A 16 -15.08 -3.34 18.37
CA TYR A 16 -14.59 -3.42 16.98
C TYR A 16 -15.01 -2.17 16.18
N TRP A 17 -16.29 -1.82 16.19
CA TRP A 17 -16.78 -0.65 15.46
C TRP A 17 -16.26 0.67 16.02
N LEU A 18 -16.00 0.78 17.32
CA LEU A 18 -15.35 1.94 17.91
C LEU A 18 -13.90 2.09 17.43
N VAL A 19 -13.14 1.00 17.40
CA VAL A 19 -11.75 1.03 16.89
C VAL A 19 -11.72 1.38 15.39
N VAL A 20 -12.56 0.74 14.60
CA VAL A 20 -12.65 1.05 13.16
C VAL A 20 -13.08 2.50 12.94
N GLY A 21 -14.08 2.98 13.66
CA GLY A 21 -14.51 4.38 13.61
C GLY A 21 -13.40 5.35 13.98
N ALA A 22 -12.67 5.07 15.06
CA ALA A 22 -11.53 5.89 15.48
C ALA A 22 -10.42 5.93 14.43
N LEU A 23 -10.11 4.80 13.79
CA LEU A 23 -9.12 4.73 12.71
C LEU A 23 -9.57 5.51 11.47
N VAL A 24 -10.84 5.43 11.10
CA VAL A 24 -11.40 6.20 9.97
C VAL A 24 -11.33 7.69 10.27
N VAL A 25 -11.73 8.12 11.47
CA VAL A 25 -11.65 9.53 11.88
C VAL A 25 -10.20 10.01 11.86
N ALA A 26 -9.27 9.23 12.40
CA ALA A 26 -7.85 9.56 12.36
C ALA A 26 -7.34 9.69 10.91
N ALA A 27 -7.69 8.76 10.03
CA ALA A 27 -7.31 8.82 8.61
C ALA A 27 -7.86 10.09 7.92
N LEU A 28 -9.10 10.47 8.20
CA LEU A 28 -9.69 11.70 7.67
C LEU A 28 -8.99 12.95 8.18
N LEU A 29 -8.67 13.01 9.49
CA LEU A 29 -7.94 14.14 10.08
C LEU A 29 -6.53 14.28 9.50
N PHE A 30 -5.79 13.18 9.36
CA PHE A 30 -4.47 13.20 8.74
C PHE A 30 -4.54 13.58 7.25
N THR A 31 -5.56 13.12 6.53
CA THR A 31 -5.79 13.53 5.13
C THR A 31 -6.07 15.02 5.04
N ALA A 32 -6.95 15.56 5.88
CA ALA A 32 -7.23 16.99 5.93
C ALA A 32 -5.98 17.80 6.29
N GLY A 33 -5.20 17.31 7.26
CA GLY A 33 -3.91 17.90 7.61
C GLY A 33 -2.93 17.89 6.42
N LEU A 34 -2.80 16.78 5.72
CA LEU A 34 -1.93 16.66 4.55
C LEU A 34 -2.32 17.62 3.42
N LEU A 35 -3.62 17.82 3.20
CA LEU A 35 -4.13 18.70 2.14
C LEU A 35 -3.91 20.18 2.45
N SER A 36 -4.03 20.57 3.73
CA SER A 36 -4.00 21.97 4.17
C SER A 36 -2.65 22.42 4.71
N TRP A 37 -1.93 21.53 5.44
CA TRP A 37 -0.70 21.88 6.12
C TRP A 37 0.50 22.04 5.16
N GLY A 38 1.28 23.11 5.37
CA GLY A 38 2.51 23.32 4.59
C GLY A 38 2.27 23.58 3.11
N ASN A 39 1.13 24.13 2.74
CA ASN A 39 0.91 24.61 1.39
C ASN A 39 1.60 25.98 1.27
N PRO A 40 2.58 26.17 0.37
CA PRO A 40 3.30 27.42 0.23
C PRO A 40 2.47 28.54 -0.44
N MET A 41 1.29 28.20 -0.96
CA MET A 41 0.41 29.13 -1.65
C MET A 41 -0.73 29.59 -0.73
N GLU A 42 -1.15 30.84 -0.88
CA GLU A 42 -2.29 31.39 -0.14
C GLU A 42 -3.60 30.66 -0.48
N PHE A 43 -4.43 30.50 0.56
CA PHE A 43 -5.72 29.84 0.43
C PHE A 43 -6.60 30.55 -0.62
N GLY A 44 -7.20 29.78 -1.51
CA GLY A 44 -8.08 30.29 -2.58
C GLY A 44 -7.36 30.62 -3.89
N THR A 45 -6.02 30.59 -3.95
CA THR A 45 -5.29 30.79 -5.20
C THR A 45 -5.33 29.54 -6.09
N ARG A 46 -5.17 29.71 -7.39
CA ARG A 46 -5.09 28.60 -8.35
C ARG A 46 -3.91 27.66 -8.02
N GLY A 47 -2.81 28.20 -7.53
CA GLY A 47 -1.65 27.41 -7.10
C GLY A 47 -1.96 26.52 -5.91
N TYR A 48 -2.71 27.02 -4.92
CA TYR A 48 -3.17 26.25 -3.77
C TYR A 48 -3.96 25.00 -4.21
N TRP A 49 -4.93 25.17 -5.10
CA TRP A 49 -5.76 24.06 -5.59
C TRP A 49 -5.01 23.04 -6.42
N LEU A 50 -4.02 23.46 -7.22
CA LEU A 50 -3.16 22.52 -7.97
C LEU A 50 -2.32 21.65 -7.03
N ILE A 51 -1.78 22.21 -5.95
CA ILE A 51 -1.02 21.46 -4.95
C ILE A 51 -1.95 20.52 -4.18
N ALA A 52 -3.12 21.00 -3.76
CA ALA A 52 -4.12 20.19 -3.08
C ALA A 52 -4.57 19.00 -3.95
N GLN A 53 -4.80 19.20 -5.23
CA GLN A 53 -5.16 18.14 -6.17
C GLN A 53 -4.05 17.08 -6.32
N ARG A 54 -2.78 17.48 -6.41
CA ARG A 54 -1.65 16.54 -6.44
C ARG A 54 -1.57 15.71 -5.16
N ARG A 55 -1.76 16.36 -4.00
CA ARG A 55 -1.78 15.66 -2.71
C ARG A 55 -2.97 14.73 -2.59
N MET A 56 -4.15 15.11 -3.09
CA MET A 56 -5.33 14.25 -3.14
C MET A 56 -5.08 13.00 -3.99
N ASN A 57 -4.45 13.14 -5.16
CA ASN A 57 -4.09 11.98 -5.97
C ASN A 57 -3.14 11.02 -5.22
N SER A 58 -2.21 11.56 -4.43
CA SER A 58 -1.34 10.73 -3.58
C SER A 58 -2.13 10.01 -2.48
N VAL A 59 -3.12 10.67 -1.86
CA VAL A 59 -4.01 10.04 -0.87
C VAL A 59 -4.83 8.92 -1.48
N ILE A 60 -5.38 9.15 -2.68
CA ILE A 60 -6.13 8.11 -3.41
C ILE A 60 -5.23 6.92 -3.74
N ALA A 61 -4.01 7.17 -4.23
CA ALA A 61 -3.04 6.12 -4.50
C ALA A 61 -2.70 5.32 -3.22
N MET A 62 -2.46 5.99 -2.09
CA MET A 62 -2.22 5.32 -0.81
C MET A 62 -3.41 4.48 -0.36
N ALA A 63 -4.65 4.97 -0.53
CA ALA A 63 -5.85 4.21 -0.19
C ALA A 63 -5.99 2.95 -1.06
N VAL A 64 -5.75 3.05 -2.36
CA VAL A 64 -5.76 1.90 -3.28
C VAL A 64 -4.70 0.87 -2.86
N VAL A 65 -3.47 1.32 -2.60
CA VAL A 65 -2.37 0.44 -2.17
C VAL A 65 -2.72 -0.24 -0.84
N ALA A 66 -3.30 0.49 0.12
CA ALA A 66 -3.71 -0.08 1.41
C ALA A 66 -4.74 -1.20 1.24
N VAL A 67 -5.74 -1.01 0.37
CA VAL A 67 -6.73 -2.05 0.07
C VAL A 67 -6.07 -3.25 -0.61
N CYS A 68 -5.23 -3.03 -1.61
CA CYS A 68 -4.50 -4.11 -2.30
C CYS A 68 -3.62 -4.91 -1.33
N GLN A 69 -2.89 -4.24 -0.44
CA GLN A 69 -2.06 -4.89 0.58
C GLN A 69 -2.89 -5.69 1.59
N ALA A 70 -4.02 -5.15 2.02
CA ALA A 70 -4.92 -5.87 2.92
C ALA A 70 -5.46 -7.16 2.27
N VAL A 71 -5.93 -7.08 1.03
CA VAL A 71 -6.44 -8.23 0.27
C VAL A 71 -5.32 -9.25 0.03
N ALA A 72 -4.15 -8.81 -0.41
CA ALA A 72 -3.00 -9.68 -0.63
C ALA A 72 -2.57 -10.40 0.65
N THR A 73 -2.55 -9.69 1.78
CA THR A 73 -2.20 -10.27 3.09
C THR A 73 -3.20 -11.35 3.50
N VAL A 74 -4.51 -11.06 3.40
CA VAL A 74 -5.55 -12.05 3.74
C VAL A 74 -5.49 -13.27 2.81
N ALA A 75 -5.33 -13.05 1.51
CA ALA A 75 -5.19 -14.13 0.54
C ALA A 75 -3.97 -15.01 0.85
N PHE A 76 -2.82 -14.39 1.12
CA PHE A 76 -1.58 -15.09 1.47
C PHE A 76 -1.73 -15.91 2.77
N GLN A 77 -2.29 -15.30 3.82
CA GLN A 77 -2.56 -16.00 5.08
C GLN A 77 -3.53 -17.18 4.92
N THR A 78 -4.48 -17.05 4.01
CA THR A 78 -5.44 -18.11 3.73
C THR A 78 -4.76 -19.28 3.01
N VAL A 79 -3.94 -19.00 2.01
CA VAL A 79 -3.20 -20.02 1.23
C VAL A 79 -2.17 -20.75 2.09
N THR A 80 -1.43 -20.00 2.91
CA THR A 80 -0.40 -20.58 3.80
C THR A 80 -0.99 -21.21 5.07
N ASN A 81 -2.29 -21.04 5.30
CA ASN A 81 -2.97 -21.44 6.54
C ASN A 81 -2.27 -20.94 7.80
N ASN A 82 -1.63 -19.79 7.71
CA ASN A 82 -0.85 -19.18 8.78
C ASN A 82 -1.17 -17.68 8.88
N ARG A 83 -1.78 -17.26 9.99
CA ARG A 83 -2.21 -15.88 10.22
C ARG A 83 -1.09 -14.92 10.64
N ILE A 84 0.09 -15.44 10.93
CA ILE A 84 1.24 -14.65 11.38
C ILE A 84 2.06 -14.17 10.19
N ILE A 85 2.10 -14.95 9.13
CA ILE A 85 2.93 -14.67 7.96
C ILE A 85 2.23 -13.64 7.06
N THR A 86 2.96 -12.58 6.74
CA THR A 86 2.54 -11.57 5.75
C THR A 86 3.51 -11.57 4.57
N PRO A 87 3.11 -11.11 3.37
CA PRO A 87 4.02 -11.00 2.24
C PRO A 87 5.27 -10.18 2.53
N SER A 88 5.16 -9.15 3.37
CA SER A 88 6.31 -8.30 3.78
C SER A 88 7.37 -9.08 4.55
N ILE A 89 6.96 -9.98 5.46
CA ILE A 89 7.89 -10.81 6.25
C ILE A 89 8.65 -11.79 5.33
N MET A 90 8.04 -12.20 4.23
CA MET A 90 8.66 -13.09 3.25
C MET A 90 9.72 -12.40 2.37
N GLY A 91 9.94 -11.10 2.56
CA GLY A 91 10.99 -10.36 1.85
C GLY A 91 10.60 -9.85 0.47
N PHE A 92 9.33 -9.91 0.06
CA PHE A 92 8.90 -9.39 -1.24
C PHE A 92 9.19 -7.91 -1.41
N GLU A 93 9.04 -7.12 -0.36
CA GLU A 93 9.36 -5.69 -0.38
C GLU A 93 10.86 -5.46 -0.59
N SER A 94 11.70 -6.21 0.11
CA SER A 94 13.16 -6.14 -0.03
C SER A 94 13.60 -6.53 -1.44
N LEU A 95 12.98 -7.55 -2.03
CA LEU A 95 13.24 -7.99 -3.40
C LEU A 95 12.85 -6.90 -4.41
N TYR A 96 11.68 -6.26 -4.23
CA TYR A 96 11.27 -5.14 -5.06
C TYR A 96 12.25 -3.97 -4.99
N VAL A 97 12.66 -3.58 -3.77
CA VAL A 97 13.64 -2.51 -3.56
C VAL A 97 14.97 -2.85 -4.22
N ALA A 98 15.45 -4.10 -4.10
CA ALA A 98 16.68 -4.56 -4.74
C ALA A 98 16.61 -4.46 -6.27
N ILE A 99 15.51 -4.92 -6.89
CA ILE A 99 15.28 -4.84 -8.34
C ILE A 99 15.23 -3.39 -8.79
N HIS A 100 14.47 -2.56 -8.07
CA HIS A 100 14.32 -1.15 -8.40
C HIS A 100 15.66 -0.39 -8.29
N THR A 101 16.39 -0.61 -7.21
CA THR A 101 17.72 -0.01 -7.00
C THR A 101 18.71 -0.45 -8.06
N SER A 102 18.72 -1.73 -8.42
CA SER A 102 19.57 -2.26 -9.49
C SER A 102 19.22 -1.62 -10.84
N THR A 103 17.93 -1.48 -11.15
CA THR A 103 17.46 -0.82 -12.37
C THR A 103 17.98 0.63 -12.44
N VAL A 104 17.85 1.39 -11.35
CA VAL A 104 18.35 2.77 -11.26
C VAL A 104 19.87 2.82 -11.37
N TYR A 105 20.57 1.91 -10.71
CA TYR A 105 22.04 1.86 -10.73
C TYR A 105 22.59 1.60 -12.14
N PHE A 106 22.05 0.62 -12.86
CA PHE A 106 22.55 0.23 -14.17
C PHE A 106 22.09 1.15 -15.31
N LEU A 107 20.88 1.70 -15.22
CA LEU A 107 20.33 2.60 -16.25
C LEU A 107 20.53 4.09 -15.97
N GLY A 108 21.02 4.46 -14.78
CA GLY A 108 21.30 5.85 -14.38
C GLY A 108 20.06 6.75 -14.43
N ALA A 109 20.29 8.04 -14.81
CA ALA A 109 19.19 9.03 -14.89
C ALA A 109 18.13 8.67 -15.94
N ALA A 110 18.49 7.99 -17.02
CA ALA A 110 17.55 7.46 -18.00
C ALA A 110 16.65 6.38 -17.39
N GLY A 111 17.20 5.54 -16.49
CA GLY A 111 16.45 4.53 -15.75
C GLY A 111 15.40 5.13 -14.82
N LEU A 112 15.70 6.25 -14.17
CA LEU A 112 14.73 6.95 -13.29
C LEU A 112 13.52 7.48 -14.05
N ASN A 113 13.71 7.99 -15.27
CA ASN A 113 12.62 8.46 -16.12
C ASN A 113 11.81 7.30 -16.70
N ASN A 114 12.49 6.23 -17.13
CA ASN A 114 11.85 5.04 -17.69
C ASN A 114 11.20 4.16 -16.61
N ALA A 115 11.74 4.13 -15.38
CA ALA A 115 11.15 3.38 -14.26
C ALA A 115 9.72 3.85 -13.88
N ARG A 116 9.31 5.03 -14.36
CA ARG A 116 7.94 5.56 -14.18
C ARG A 116 7.01 5.17 -15.33
N THR A 117 7.50 4.50 -16.35
CA THR A 117 6.65 4.02 -17.45
C THR A 117 5.96 2.71 -17.07
N LEU A 118 4.77 2.52 -17.63
CA LEU A 118 3.97 1.30 -17.37
C LEU A 118 4.72 0.05 -17.86
N GLU A 119 5.48 0.14 -18.94
CA GLU A 119 6.29 -0.95 -19.48
C GLU A 119 7.35 -1.43 -18.50
N MET A 120 8.13 -0.50 -17.91
CA MET A 120 9.14 -0.82 -16.91
C MET A 120 8.54 -1.37 -15.62
N PHE A 121 7.39 -0.85 -15.21
CA PHE A 121 6.65 -1.40 -14.07
C PHE A 121 6.28 -2.86 -14.31
N VAL A 122 5.76 -3.21 -15.49
CA VAL A 122 5.41 -4.59 -15.85
C VAL A 122 6.65 -5.48 -15.87
N VAL A 123 7.76 -5.01 -16.45
CA VAL A 123 9.04 -5.75 -16.45
C VAL A 123 9.53 -6.01 -15.03
N GLN A 124 9.54 -5.01 -14.16
CA GLN A 124 9.94 -5.17 -12.76
C GLN A 124 9.02 -6.13 -12.00
N LEU A 125 7.72 -6.08 -12.28
CA LEU A 125 6.74 -6.99 -11.67
C LEU A 125 6.98 -8.44 -12.12
N VAL A 126 7.20 -8.68 -13.41
CA VAL A 126 7.51 -10.01 -13.95
C VAL A 126 8.82 -10.55 -13.38
N LEU A 127 9.86 -9.71 -13.31
CA LEU A 127 11.14 -10.08 -12.69
C LEU A 127 10.97 -10.43 -11.21
N MET A 128 10.20 -9.64 -10.46
CA MET A 128 9.94 -9.89 -9.04
C MET A 128 9.21 -11.22 -8.82
N VAL A 129 8.17 -11.48 -9.61
CA VAL A 129 7.41 -12.74 -9.53
C VAL A 129 8.30 -13.91 -9.93
N GLY A 130 9.06 -13.79 -11.02
CA GLY A 130 9.97 -14.84 -11.49
C GLY A 130 11.05 -15.18 -10.48
N LEU A 131 11.74 -14.18 -9.93
CA LEU A 131 12.75 -14.36 -8.89
C LEU A 131 12.16 -14.96 -7.61
N SER A 132 10.97 -14.51 -7.21
CA SER A 132 10.26 -15.08 -6.06
C SER A 132 9.98 -16.56 -6.26
N LEU A 133 9.46 -16.96 -7.42
CA LEU A 133 9.19 -18.36 -7.73
C LEU A 133 10.47 -19.20 -7.71
N ILE A 134 11.56 -18.70 -8.29
CA ILE A 134 12.86 -19.38 -8.29
C ILE A 134 13.36 -19.57 -6.86
N LEU A 135 13.36 -18.51 -6.04
CA LEU A 135 13.79 -18.58 -4.65
C LEU A 135 12.95 -19.57 -3.84
N TYR A 136 11.62 -19.54 -4.01
CA TYR A 136 10.74 -20.47 -3.31
C TYR A 136 10.84 -21.92 -3.77
N THR A 137 11.24 -22.16 -5.02
CA THR A 137 11.40 -23.52 -5.55
C THR A 137 12.76 -24.12 -5.14
N TRP A 138 13.73 -23.26 -4.85
CA TRP A 138 15.10 -23.66 -4.48
C TRP A 138 15.32 -23.77 -2.96
N LEU A 139 14.51 -23.10 -2.14
CA LEU A 139 14.56 -23.16 -0.66
C LEU A 139 13.73 -24.31 -0.12
#